data_bb686b43632221b8d21bec98d23fbd1f
#
_entry.id   bb686b43632221b8d21bec98d23fbd1f
#
_cell.length_a   1.000
_cell.length_b   1.000
_cell.length_c   1.000
_cell.angle_alpha   90.00
_cell.angle_beta   90.00
_cell.angle_gamma   90.00
#
_symmetry.space_group_name_H-M   'P 1'
#
loop_
_entity.id
_entity.type
_entity.pdbx_description
1 polymer ?
#
loop_
_entity_poly.entity_id
_entity_poly.type
_entity_poly.pdbx_seq_one_letter_code
_entity_poly.pdbx_strand_id
1 'polypeptide(L)'
;MAELKITDENYEEIIAANKVVLIDFWATWCAPCRRLAPIVAQVADEYEGKAAVGKYNVENNDVLTERLGIRNILTLIVIKDGEVAESLTGAVNKQKISETINKYI
;
A
#
# COMPACT_ATOMS: atom_id res chain seq x y z
N MET A 1 2.67 11.29 -8.87
CA MET A 1 3.26 12.38 -8.08
C MET A 1 2.92 12.29 -6.61
N ALA A 2 1.69 11.83 -6.27
CA ALA A 2 1.28 11.70 -4.87
C ALA A 2 1.73 10.40 -4.21
N GLU A 3 2.20 9.43 -4.98
CA GLU A 3 2.62 8.15 -4.44
C GLU A 3 3.78 8.31 -3.44
N LEU A 4 3.63 7.71 -2.26
CA LEU A 4 4.63 7.80 -1.21
C LEU A 4 5.60 6.62 -1.29
N LYS A 5 6.85 6.90 -0.90
CA LYS A 5 7.83 5.84 -0.66
C LYS A 5 7.79 5.54 0.83
N ILE A 6 7.22 4.39 1.19
CA ILE A 6 7.07 3.99 2.58
C ILE A 6 8.24 3.09 2.97
N THR A 7 8.85 3.38 4.12
CA THR A 7 10.03 2.68 4.60
C THR A 7 9.87 2.34 6.07
N ASP A 8 10.80 1.54 6.59
CA ASP A 8 10.83 1.24 8.03
C ASP A 8 11.05 2.49 8.87
N GLU A 9 11.65 3.55 8.29
CA GLU A 9 11.90 4.80 9.00
C GLU A 9 10.71 5.76 9.02
N ASN A 10 9.77 5.63 8.07
CA ASN A 10 8.67 6.62 7.96
C ASN A 10 7.26 6.05 8.07
N TYR A 11 7.08 4.72 8.12
CA TYR A 11 5.73 4.16 8.06
C TYR A 11 4.87 4.57 9.26
N GLU A 12 5.45 4.69 10.45
CA GLU A 12 4.70 5.06 11.64
C GLU A 12 4.14 6.48 11.53
N GLU A 13 4.96 7.39 11.03
CA GLU A 13 4.56 8.78 10.82
C GLU A 13 3.45 8.88 9.76
N ILE A 14 3.59 8.14 8.67
CA ILE A 14 2.59 8.17 7.60
C ILE A 14 1.26 7.61 8.10
N ILE A 15 1.28 6.50 8.83
CA ILE A 15 0.07 5.89 9.37
C ILE A 15 -0.59 6.83 10.39
N ALA A 16 0.20 7.48 11.23
CA ALA A 16 -0.33 8.39 12.23
C ALA A 16 -0.96 9.65 11.63
N ALA A 17 -0.41 10.11 10.51
CA ALA A 17 -0.84 11.35 9.87
C ALA A 17 -2.04 11.20 8.95
N ASN A 18 -2.44 9.98 8.61
CA ASN A 18 -3.49 9.73 7.61
C ASN A 18 -4.52 8.75 8.14
N LYS A 19 -5.79 9.09 7.95
CA LYS A 19 -6.89 8.25 8.39
C LYS A 19 -6.94 6.93 7.62
N VAL A 20 -6.67 6.98 6.31
CA VAL A 20 -6.65 5.81 5.45
C VAL A 20 -5.33 5.76 4.71
N VAL A 21 -4.66 4.60 4.77
CA VAL A 21 -3.38 4.37 4.09
C VAL A 21 -3.47 3.06 3.32
N LEU A 22 -3.09 3.10 2.05
CA LEU A 22 -2.90 1.89 1.26
C LEU A 22 -1.41 1.68 1.06
N ILE A 23 -0.93 0.49 1.41
CA ILE A 23 0.48 0.14 1.24
C ILE A 23 0.61 -1.03 0.29
N ASP A 24 1.40 -0.83 -0.77
CA ASP A 24 1.76 -1.85 -1.76
C ASP A 24 3.11 -2.46 -1.37
N PHE A 25 3.09 -3.71 -0.93
CA PHE A 25 4.31 -4.46 -0.59
C PHE A 25 4.83 -5.14 -1.86
N TRP A 26 6.00 -4.72 -2.32
CA TRP A 26 6.53 -5.12 -3.62
C TRP A 26 8.02 -5.44 -3.58
N ALA A 27 8.51 -6.09 -4.64
CA ALA A 27 9.93 -6.36 -4.84
C ALA A 27 10.26 -6.24 -6.33
N THR A 28 11.52 -5.96 -6.64
CA THR A 28 11.96 -5.78 -8.02
C THR A 28 11.84 -7.06 -8.87
N TRP A 29 11.97 -8.23 -8.24
CA TRP A 29 11.87 -9.51 -8.91
C TRP A 29 10.42 -9.99 -9.12
N CYS A 30 9.45 -9.26 -8.62
CA CYS A 30 8.05 -9.64 -8.65
C CYS A 30 7.37 -9.07 -9.90
N ALA A 31 7.09 -9.91 -10.90
CA ALA A 31 6.48 -9.45 -12.14
C ALA A 31 5.09 -8.85 -11.95
N PRO A 32 4.17 -9.46 -11.14
CA PRO A 32 2.89 -8.82 -10.87
C PRO A 32 3.03 -7.46 -10.22
N CYS A 33 4.01 -7.28 -9.34
CA CYS A 33 4.26 -5.99 -8.69
C CYS A 33 4.63 -4.93 -9.73
N ARG A 34 5.50 -5.28 -10.68
CA ARG A 34 5.91 -4.35 -11.72
C ARG A 34 4.74 -3.97 -12.64
N ARG A 35 3.87 -4.93 -12.95
CA ARG A 35 2.69 -4.64 -13.77
C ARG A 35 1.70 -3.73 -13.05
N LEU A 36 1.61 -3.85 -11.72
CA LEU A 36 0.69 -3.03 -10.94
C LEU A 36 1.24 -1.64 -10.62
N ALA A 37 2.56 -1.45 -10.71
CA ALA A 37 3.19 -0.20 -10.32
C ALA A 37 2.56 1.06 -10.91
N PRO A 38 2.29 1.15 -12.24
CA PRO A 38 1.67 2.35 -12.78
C PRO A 38 0.24 2.55 -12.28
N ILE A 39 -0.46 1.46 -11.97
CA ILE A 39 -1.82 1.55 -11.45
C ILE A 39 -1.83 2.11 -10.03
N VAL A 40 -0.91 1.66 -9.19
CA VAL A 40 -0.79 2.18 -7.82
C VAL A 40 -0.46 3.68 -7.86
N ALA A 41 0.42 4.10 -8.77
CA ALA A 41 0.74 5.51 -8.94
C ALA A 41 -0.50 6.32 -9.34
N GLN A 42 -1.33 5.80 -10.23
CA GLN A 42 -2.58 6.47 -10.64
C GLN A 42 -3.54 6.58 -9.46
N VAL A 43 -3.70 5.51 -8.69
CA VAL A 43 -4.56 5.51 -7.51
C VAL A 43 -4.08 6.54 -6.50
N ALA A 44 -2.77 6.63 -6.28
CA ALA A 44 -2.21 7.62 -5.37
C ALA A 44 -2.60 9.05 -5.77
N ASP A 45 -2.53 9.37 -7.07
CA ASP A 45 -2.90 10.68 -7.56
C ASP A 45 -4.41 10.93 -7.43
N GLU A 46 -5.24 9.92 -7.73
CA GLU A 46 -6.69 10.05 -7.67
C GLU A 46 -7.21 10.24 -6.24
N TYR A 47 -6.52 9.67 -5.26
CA TYR A 47 -6.95 9.74 -3.87
C TYR A 47 -6.18 10.77 -3.05
N GLU A 48 -5.37 11.58 -3.69
CA GLU A 48 -4.63 12.64 -3.00
C GLU A 48 -5.59 13.51 -2.19
N GLY A 49 -5.28 13.71 -0.91
CA GLY A 49 -6.16 14.45 0.00
C GLY A 49 -7.24 13.61 0.66
N LYS A 50 -7.46 12.37 0.20
CA LYS A 50 -8.48 11.46 0.76
C LYS A 50 -7.86 10.25 1.43
N ALA A 51 -6.78 9.73 0.88
CA ALA A 51 -6.05 8.59 1.41
C ALA A 51 -4.59 8.72 1.02
N ALA A 52 -3.71 8.26 1.89
CA ALA A 52 -2.30 8.16 1.56
C ALA A 52 -2.06 6.82 0.87
N VAL A 53 -1.42 6.84 -0.29
CA VAL A 53 -1.12 5.64 -1.06
C VAL A 53 0.37 5.60 -1.31
N GLY A 54 0.98 4.49 -0.96
CA GLY A 54 2.42 4.35 -1.13
C GLY A 54 2.84 2.92 -1.35
N LYS A 55 4.14 2.76 -1.62
CA LYS A 55 4.74 1.46 -1.85
C LYS A 55 5.89 1.23 -0.90
N TYR A 56 6.05 -0.02 -0.49
CA TYR A 56 7.04 -0.46 0.47
C TYR A 56 7.84 -1.61 -0.14
N ASN A 57 9.13 -1.37 -0.36
CA ASN A 57 10.01 -2.37 -0.98
C ASN A 57 10.50 -3.34 0.08
N VAL A 58 10.09 -4.61 -0.03
CA VAL A 58 10.43 -5.64 0.96
C VAL A 58 11.88 -6.11 0.89
N GLU A 59 12.62 -5.71 -0.16
CA GLU A 59 14.02 -6.13 -0.31
C GLU A 59 14.97 -5.38 0.60
N ASN A 60 14.63 -4.14 0.97
CA ASN A 60 15.47 -3.34 1.84
C ASN A 60 14.71 -2.77 3.06
N ASN A 61 13.55 -3.34 3.35
CA ASN A 61 12.78 -3.02 4.53
C ASN A 61 12.15 -4.31 5.03
N ASP A 62 12.09 -4.52 6.35
CA ASP A 62 11.54 -5.75 6.91
C ASP A 62 10.73 -5.56 8.20
N VAL A 63 10.83 -4.40 8.85
CA VAL A 63 10.16 -4.17 10.13
C VAL A 63 8.65 -4.23 9.98
N LEU A 64 8.12 -3.51 8.98
CA LEU A 64 6.67 -3.45 8.78
C LEU A 64 6.11 -4.78 8.27
N THR A 65 6.83 -5.48 7.39
CA THR A 65 6.39 -6.79 6.91
C THR A 65 6.29 -7.79 8.06
N GLU A 66 7.26 -7.79 8.97
CA GLU A 66 7.21 -8.66 10.14
C GLU A 66 6.07 -8.28 11.07
N ARG A 67 5.90 -6.99 11.31
CA ARG A 67 4.86 -6.49 12.21
C ARG A 67 3.46 -6.86 11.73
N LEU A 68 3.22 -6.77 10.43
CA LEU A 68 1.92 -7.08 9.83
C LEU A 68 1.76 -8.53 9.40
N GLY A 69 2.82 -9.33 9.52
CA GLY A 69 2.76 -10.74 9.14
C GLY A 69 2.66 -10.95 7.64
N ILE A 70 3.22 -10.06 6.83
CA ILE A 70 3.21 -10.18 5.38
C ILE A 70 4.15 -11.31 4.97
N ARG A 71 3.61 -12.32 4.28
CA ARG A 71 4.39 -13.50 3.85
C ARG A 71 4.50 -13.61 2.35
N ASN A 72 3.55 -13.04 1.63
CA ASN A 72 3.50 -13.15 0.17
C ASN A 72 3.49 -11.78 -0.46
N ILE A 73 4.06 -11.66 -1.63
CA ILE A 73 3.90 -10.50 -2.48
C ILE A 73 3.43 -11.01 -3.85
N LEU A 74 2.59 -10.33 -4.52
CA LEU A 74 2.08 -8.98 -4.24
C LEU A 74 1.04 -9.01 -3.10
N THR A 75 1.14 -8.08 -2.17
CA THR A 75 0.12 -7.84 -1.13
C THR A 75 -0.08 -6.34 -0.98
N LEU A 76 -1.36 -5.93 -0.92
CA LEU A 76 -1.72 -4.56 -0.59
C LEU A 76 -2.52 -4.58 0.71
N ILE A 77 -2.19 -3.67 1.61
CA ILE A 77 -2.87 -3.55 2.92
C ILE A 77 -3.52 -2.18 3.00
N VAL A 78 -4.79 -2.16 3.42
CA VAL A 78 -5.47 -0.92 3.77
C VAL A 78 -5.46 -0.78 5.28
N ILE A 79 -4.97 0.36 5.76
CA ILE A 79 -4.92 0.70 7.17
C ILE A 79 -5.89 1.84 7.41
N LYS A 80 -6.80 1.66 8.36
CA LYS A 80 -7.81 2.64 8.74
C LYS A 80 -7.63 2.98 10.21
N ASP A 81 -7.42 4.26 10.49
CA ASP A 81 -7.22 4.75 11.87
C ASP A 81 -6.14 3.95 12.62
N GLY A 82 -5.05 3.64 11.92
CA GLY A 82 -3.90 2.96 12.50
C GLY A 82 -4.00 1.44 12.56
N GLU A 83 -5.12 0.85 12.12
CA GLU A 83 -5.32 -0.60 12.19
C GLU A 83 -5.53 -1.20 10.81
N VAL A 84 -5.06 -2.43 10.61
CA VAL A 84 -5.28 -3.15 9.36
C VAL A 84 -6.78 -3.39 9.18
N ALA A 85 -7.32 -2.85 8.08
CA ALA A 85 -8.73 -2.99 7.76
C ALA A 85 -8.98 -4.07 6.73
N GLU A 86 -8.09 -4.21 5.75
CA GLU A 86 -8.29 -5.18 4.67
C GLU A 86 -6.97 -5.49 3.99
N SER A 87 -6.86 -6.71 3.45
CA SER A 87 -5.69 -7.19 2.73
C SER A 87 -6.11 -7.70 1.36
N LEU A 88 -5.38 -7.31 0.32
CA LEU A 88 -5.57 -7.81 -1.04
C LEU A 88 -4.30 -8.52 -1.48
N THR A 89 -4.42 -9.74 -2.00
CA THR A 89 -3.27 -10.52 -2.48
C THR A 89 -3.51 -11.00 -3.89
N GLY A 90 -2.41 -11.23 -4.61
CA GLY A 90 -2.46 -11.79 -5.95
C GLY A 90 -2.80 -10.78 -7.02
N ALA A 91 -3.45 -11.23 -8.09
CA ALA A 91 -3.77 -10.40 -9.24
C ALA A 91 -4.95 -9.50 -8.91
N VAL A 92 -4.66 -8.24 -8.61
CA VAL A 92 -5.70 -7.23 -8.37
C VAL A 92 -5.66 -6.21 -9.50
N ASN A 93 -6.82 -5.57 -9.76
CA ASN A 93 -6.91 -4.53 -10.77
C ASN A 93 -7.25 -3.20 -10.11
N LYS A 94 -7.23 -2.13 -10.89
CA LYS A 94 -7.49 -0.79 -10.39
C LYS A 94 -8.87 -0.67 -9.76
N GLN A 95 -9.88 -1.27 -10.39
CA GLN A 95 -11.25 -1.20 -9.87
C GLN A 95 -11.36 -1.81 -8.48
N LYS A 96 -10.73 -2.97 -8.27
CA LYS A 96 -10.74 -3.63 -6.96
C LYS A 96 -10.06 -2.77 -5.91
N ILE A 97 -8.93 -2.16 -6.25
CA ILE A 97 -8.20 -1.28 -5.34
C ILE A 97 -9.08 -0.08 -4.96
N SER A 98 -9.66 0.58 -5.95
CA SER A 98 -10.51 1.75 -5.72
C SER A 98 -11.73 1.41 -4.87
N GLU A 99 -12.41 0.30 -5.18
CA GLU A 99 -13.56 -0.15 -4.40
C GLU A 99 -13.18 -0.39 -2.94
N THR A 100 -12.00 -0.97 -2.73
CA THR A 100 -11.54 -1.27 -1.38
C THR A 100 -11.26 0.00 -0.59
N ILE A 101 -10.53 0.95 -1.17
CA ILE A 101 -10.26 2.23 -0.51
C ILE A 101 -11.57 2.96 -0.21
N ASN A 102 -12.51 2.95 -1.15
CA ASN A 102 -13.77 3.68 -1.00
C ASN A 102 -14.60 3.19 0.19
N LYS A 103 -14.39 1.99 0.66
CA LYS A 103 -15.09 1.49 1.85
C LYS A 103 -14.69 2.23 3.12
N TYR A 104 -13.51 2.84 3.13
CA TYR A 104 -12.91 3.35 4.36
C TYR A 104 -12.74 4.87 4.39
N ILE A 105 -12.93 5.55 3.26
CA ILE A 105 -12.83 7.01 3.22
C ILE A 105 -14.16 7.71 3.49
#